data_c195fb4cb1d73136acf49bd99b59ae91
#
_entry.id   c195fb4cb1d73136acf49bd99b59ae91
#
_cell.length_a   1.000
_cell.length_b   1.000
_cell.length_c   1.000
_cell.angle_alpha   90.00
_cell.angle_beta   90.00
_cell.angle_gamma   90.00
#
_symmetry.space_group_name_H-M   'P 1'
#
loop_
_entity.id
_entity.type
_entity.pdbx_description
1 polymer ?
#
loop_
_entity_poly.entity_id
_entity_poly.type
_entity_poly.pdbx_seq_one_letter_code
_entity_poly.pdbx_strand_id
1 'polypeptide(L)'
;MIIELPVKLYQNLVNHAQKEFPKECCGLVVGLINDDKLEVKEIFPMTNLDDSAEHFSMDPKEQFEVVKEVRELGYEMIGNYHSHPFTPSRPSNEDKELAYDEEAIYFILSLQKSVPVLKAFRIKKQQDVSEIKIRFIKNGEE
;
A
#
# COMPACT_ATOMS: atom_id res chain seq x y z
N MET A 1 -9.22 3.10 -14.72
CA MET A 1 -8.79 2.00 -13.82
C MET A 1 -9.33 2.19 -12.43
N ILE A 2 -9.79 1.12 -11.82
CA ILE A 2 -10.36 1.14 -10.47
C ILE A 2 -9.70 0.04 -9.64
N ILE A 3 -9.44 0.36 -8.37
CA ILE A 3 -8.93 -0.61 -7.41
C ILE A 3 -10.10 -1.03 -6.52
N GLU A 4 -10.40 -2.34 -6.48
CA GLU A 4 -11.39 -2.89 -5.56
C GLU A 4 -10.68 -3.37 -4.31
N LEU A 5 -11.05 -2.79 -3.17
CA LEU A 5 -10.42 -3.09 -1.88
C LEU A 5 -11.48 -3.56 -0.89
N PRO A 6 -11.41 -4.84 -0.45
CA PRO A 6 -12.32 -5.32 0.60
C PRO A 6 -12.19 -4.49 1.87
N VAL A 7 -13.32 -4.15 2.48
CA VAL A 7 -13.36 -3.35 3.71
C VAL A 7 -12.52 -4.00 4.82
N LYS A 8 -12.55 -5.33 4.90
CA LYS A 8 -11.76 -6.04 5.90
C LYS A 8 -10.26 -5.78 5.75
N LEU A 9 -9.76 -5.76 4.51
CA LEU A 9 -8.33 -5.50 4.26
C LEU A 9 -7.99 -4.05 4.55
N TYR A 10 -8.89 -3.12 4.22
CA TYR A 10 -8.73 -1.73 4.62
C TYR A 10 -8.61 -1.59 6.14
N GLN A 11 -9.48 -2.27 6.89
CA GLN A 11 -9.45 -2.24 8.34
C GLN A 11 -8.13 -2.82 8.88
N ASN A 12 -7.65 -3.91 8.27
CA ASN A 12 -6.36 -4.50 8.64
C ASN A 12 -5.21 -3.51 8.42
N LEU A 13 -5.26 -2.77 7.32
CA LEU A 13 -4.25 -1.77 7.00
C LEU A 13 -4.28 -0.63 8.02
N VAL A 14 -5.46 -0.13 8.35
CA VAL A 14 -5.64 0.91 9.36
C VAL A 14 -5.12 0.44 10.72
N ASN A 15 -5.45 -0.80 11.10
CA ASN A 15 -4.99 -1.36 12.38
C ASN A 15 -3.47 -1.45 12.43
N HIS A 16 -2.84 -1.85 11.33
CA HIS A 16 -1.38 -1.91 11.25
C HIS A 16 -0.77 -0.52 11.43
N ALA A 17 -1.33 0.48 10.75
CA ALA A 17 -0.83 1.85 10.84
C ALA A 17 -0.99 2.43 12.25
N GLN A 18 -2.13 2.17 12.90
CA GLN A 18 -2.37 2.65 14.26
C GLN A 18 -1.48 1.96 15.28
N LYS A 19 -1.21 0.67 15.08
CA LYS A 19 -0.32 -0.09 15.96
C LYS A 19 1.10 0.44 15.91
N GLU A 20 1.57 0.83 14.71
CA GLU A 20 2.94 1.32 14.53
C GLU A 20 3.09 2.81 14.84
N PHE A 21 1.99 3.55 14.92
CA PHE A 21 2.02 4.99 15.23
C PHE A 21 2.86 5.26 16.50
N PRO A 22 3.76 6.26 16.54
CA PRO A 22 3.94 7.35 15.57
C PRO A 22 4.92 7.07 14.42
N LYS A 23 5.29 5.82 14.20
CA LYS A 23 6.18 5.43 13.12
C LYS A 23 5.40 5.08 11.88
N GLU A 24 6.02 5.17 10.71
CA GLU A 24 5.41 4.70 9.48
C GLU A 24 5.31 3.17 9.50
N CYS A 25 4.16 2.65 9.11
CA CYS A 25 4.04 1.24 8.80
C CYS A 25 4.27 1.04 7.30
N CYS A 26 4.57 -0.18 6.89
CA CYS A 26 4.70 -0.52 5.49
C CYS A 26 4.26 -1.97 5.25
N GLY A 27 3.93 -2.27 4.00
CA GLY A 27 3.52 -3.60 3.62
C GLY A 27 3.35 -3.76 2.13
N LEU A 28 2.95 -4.95 1.71
CA LEU A 28 2.75 -5.30 0.31
C LEU A 28 1.27 -5.57 0.05
N VAL A 29 0.84 -5.23 -1.17
CA VAL A 29 -0.55 -5.40 -1.62
C VAL A 29 -0.57 -6.32 -2.81
N VAL A 30 -1.36 -7.38 -2.74
CA VAL A 30 -1.41 -8.39 -3.78
C VAL A 30 -2.86 -8.70 -4.18
N GLY A 31 -3.02 -9.26 -5.38
CA GLY A 31 -4.34 -9.63 -5.87
C GLY A 31 -4.32 -10.02 -7.33
N LEU A 32 -5.36 -9.65 -8.04
CA LEU A 32 -5.53 -9.97 -9.45
C LEU A 32 -5.57 -8.70 -10.27
N ILE A 33 -4.83 -8.70 -11.37
CA ILE A 33 -4.75 -7.56 -12.30
C ILE A 33 -5.52 -7.91 -13.56
N ASN A 34 -6.60 -7.17 -13.82
CA ASN A 34 -7.39 -7.26 -15.05
C ASN A 34 -7.22 -5.96 -15.83
N ASP A 35 -7.74 -5.90 -17.06
CA ASP A 35 -7.53 -4.74 -17.94
C ASP A 35 -7.92 -3.40 -17.31
N ASP A 36 -9.09 -3.35 -16.68
CA ASP A 36 -9.64 -2.11 -16.14
C ASP A 36 -9.69 -2.08 -14.61
N LYS A 37 -9.27 -3.16 -13.96
CA LYS A 37 -9.55 -3.33 -12.55
C LYS A 37 -8.43 -4.07 -11.85
N LEU A 38 -8.08 -3.59 -10.66
CA LEU A 38 -7.18 -4.26 -9.75
C LEU A 38 -8.01 -4.77 -8.58
N GLU A 39 -8.00 -6.07 -8.33
CA GLU A 39 -8.72 -6.68 -7.22
C GLU A 39 -7.74 -7.03 -6.11
N VAL A 40 -7.78 -6.28 -5.02
CA VAL A 40 -6.93 -6.56 -3.87
C VAL A 40 -7.47 -7.80 -3.15
N LYS A 41 -6.63 -8.81 -3.01
CA LYS A 41 -7.00 -10.09 -2.39
C LYS A 41 -6.33 -10.29 -1.04
N GLU A 42 -5.17 -9.65 -0.82
CA GLU A 42 -4.43 -9.78 0.44
C GLU A 42 -3.51 -8.60 0.65
N ILE A 43 -3.22 -8.29 1.90
CA ILE A 43 -2.13 -7.39 2.27
C ILE A 43 -1.16 -8.15 3.18
N PHE A 44 0.12 -7.80 3.08
CA PHE A 44 1.17 -8.40 3.90
C PHE A 44 1.88 -7.32 4.68
N PRO A 45 1.55 -7.16 5.98
CA PRO A 45 2.29 -6.23 6.84
C PRO A 45 3.77 -6.60 6.89
N MET A 46 4.62 -5.60 6.76
CA MET A 46 6.07 -5.77 6.77
C MET A 46 6.68 -4.97 7.90
N THR A 47 7.91 -5.32 8.25
CA THR A 47 8.66 -4.57 9.25
C THR A 47 9.27 -3.32 8.60
N ASN A 48 9.13 -2.16 9.26
CA ASN A 48 9.86 -0.97 8.85
C ASN A 48 11.22 -0.97 9.54
N LEU A 49 12.27 -1.23 8.78
CA LEU A 49 13.64 -1.29 9.30
C LEU A 49 14.16 0.07 9.78
N ASP A 50 13.59 1.15 9.23
CA ASP A 50 14.06 2.50 9.57
C ASP A 50 13.51 3.02 10.89
N ASP A 51 12.46 2.41 11.42
CA ASP A 51 11.89 2.75 12.72
C ASP A 51 11.63 4.27 12.84
N SER A 52 11.02 4.86 11.80
CA SER A 52 10.91 6.30 11.62
C SER A 52 9.47 6.73 11.35
N ALA A 53 9.15 7.97 11.73
CA ALA A 53 7.88 8.62 11.42
C ALA A 53 7.84 9.19 10.00
N GLU A 54 8.98 9.25 9.31
CA GLU A 54 9.11 9.94 8.01
C GLU A 54 9.63 9.05 6.90
N HIS A 55 10.19 7.89 7.24
CA HIS A 55 10.83 6.99 6.28
C HIS A 55 10.44 5.55 6.53
N PHE A 56 10.52 4.74 5.49
CA PHE A 56 10.39 3.30 5.68
C PHE A 56 11.33 2.56 4.73
N SER A 57 11.70 1.36 5.16
CA SER A 57 12.52 0.46 4.36
C SER A 57 12.11 -0.96 4.74
N MET A 58 11.80 -1.78 3.74
CA MET A 58 11.36 -3.16 3.96
C MET A 58 12.56 -4.11 4.00
N ASP A 59 12.45 -5.14 4.83
CA ASP A 59 13.45 -6.19 4.93
C ASP A 59 13.43 -7.05 3.65
N PRO A 60 14.54 -7.17 2.91
CA PRO A 60 14.57 -7.98 1.70
C PRO A 60 14.23 -9.45 1.94
N LYS A 61 14.55 -9.99 3.11
CA LYS A 61 14.20 -11.38 3.45
C LYS A 61 12.70 -11.56 3.58
N GLU A 62 12.03 -10.63 4.29
CA GLU A 62 10.58 -10.64 4.39
C GLU A 62 9.93 -10.53 3.01
N GLN A 63 10.42 -9.61 2.18
CA GLN A 63 9.91 -9.44 0.83
C GLN A 63 10.03 -10.72 0.02
N PHE A 64 11.15 -11.39 0.10
CA PHE A 64 11.39 -12.64 -0.63
C PHE A 64 10.40 -13.73 -0.20
N GLU A 65 10.17 -13.87 1.09
CA GLU A 65 9.22 -14.86 1.61
C GLU A 65 7.79 -14.55 1.15
N VAL A 66 7.41 -13.28 1.15
CA VAL A 66 6.08 -12.87 0.69
C VAL A 66 5.92 -13.15 -0.81
N VAL A 67 6.94 -12.86 -1.62
CA VAL A 67 6.88 -13.13 -3.07
C VAL A 67 6.65 -14.62 -3.33
N LYS A 68 7.29 -15.50 -2.56
CA LYS A 68 7.08 -16.94 -2.68
C LYS A 68 5.63 -17.31 -2.35
N GLU A 69 5.11 -16.77 -1.25
CA GLU A 69 3.74 -17.04 -0.83
C GLU A 69 2.71 -16.53 -1.85
N VAL A 70 2.95 -15.35 -2.41
CA VAL A 70 2.09 -14.76 -3.44
C VAL A 70 2.00 -15.69 -4.66
N ARG A 71 3.11 -16.25 -5.09
CA ARG A 71 3.13 -17.22 -6.19
C ARG A 71 2.32 -18.47 -5.87
N GLU A 72 2.46 -18.98 -4.66
CA GLU A 72 1.71 -20.18 -4.23
C GLU A 72 0.21 -19.91 -4.19
N LEU A 73 -0.20 -18.69 -3.84
CA LEU A 73 -1.60 -18.30 -3.80
C LEU A 73 -2.18 -18.02 -5.19
N GLY A 74 -1.34 -17.93 -6.22
CA GLY A 74 -1.79 -17.61 -7.57
C GLY A 74 -2.13 -16.15 -7.76
N TYR A 75 -1.62 -15.25 -6.91
CA TYR A 75 -1.84 -13.82 -7.01
C TYR A 75 -0.66 -13.11 -7.64
N GLU A 76 -0.86 -11.82 -7.95
CA GLU A 76 0.17 -10.94 -8.49
C GLU A 76 0.47 -9.83 -7.51
N MET A 77 1.69 -9.30 -7.56
CA MET A 77 2.07 -8.14 -6.76
C MET A 77 1.43 -6.89 -7.39
N ILE A 78 0.54 -6.23 -6.64
CA ILE A 78 -0.09 -4.98 -7.08
C ILE A 78 0.81 -3.79 -6.73
N GLY A 79 1.35 -3.77 -5.51
CA GLY A 79 2.18 -2.67 -5.06
C GLY A 79 2.50 -2.75 -3.59
N ASN A 80 2.65 -1.60 -2.98
CA ASN A 80 2.98 -1.51 -1.57
C ASN A 80 2.13 -0.45 -0.89
N TYR A 81 2.11 -0.48 0.45
CA TYR A 81 1.46 0.55 1.23
C TYR A 81 2.40 1.05 2.31
N HIS A 82 2.21 2.30 2.71
CA HIS A 82 2.83 2.84 3.90
C HIS A 82 1.92 3.91 4.50
N SER A 83 2.18 4.25 5.76
CA SER A 83 1.40 5.28 6.44
C SER A 83 2.19 6.59 6.54
N HIS A 84 1.44 7.69 6.54
CA HIS A 84 1.94 9.01 6.88
C HIS A 84 1.33 9.39 8.23
N PRO A 85 2.06 9.24 9.35
CA PRO A 85 1.48 9.50 10.66
C PRO A 85 1.01 10.94 10.86
N PHE A 86 1.72 11.92 10.27
CA PHE A 86 1.48 13.34 10.52
C PHE A 86 1.22 14.18 9.29
N THR A 87 1.29 13.60 8.09
CA THR A 87 1.17 14.32 6.83
C THR A 87 0.01 13.80 5.99
N PRO A 88 -0.43 14.56 4.96
CA PRO A 88 -1.55 14.12 4.12
C PRO A 88 -1.25 12.85 3.30
N SER A 89 -2.32 12.22 2.80
CA SER A 89 -2.22 11.04 1.94
C SER A 89 -1.85 11.45 0.51
N ARG A 90 -0.58 11.73 0.31
CA ARG A 90 0.00 12.00 -1.00
C ARG A 90 1.49 11.71 -0.95
N PRO A 91 2.12 11.33 -2.08
CA PRO A 91 3.55 11.03 -2.08
C PRO A 91 4.39 12.20 -1.63
N SER A 92 5.33 11.94 -0.72
CA SER A 92 6.35 12.90 -0.34
C SER A 92 7.41 12.97 -1.46
N ASN A 93 8.34 13.93 -1.36
CA ASN A 93 9.44 14.00 -2.33
C ASN A 93 10.28 12.72 -2.29
N GLU A 94 10.53 12.18 -1.10
CA GLU A 94 11.25 10.91 -0.95
C GLU A 94 10.47 9.74 -1.56
N ASP A 95 9.15 9.69 -1.33
CA ASP A 95 8.31 8.66 -1.95
C ASP A 95 8.46 8.64 -3.46
N LYS A 96 8.51 9.82 -4.08
CA LYS A 96 8.69 9.95 -5.53
C LYS A 96 10.09 9.50 -5.97
N GLU A 97 11.12 9.89 -5.23
CA GLU A 97 12.50 9.53 -5.55
C GLU A 97 12.72 8.02 -5.48
N LEU A 98 12.02 7.34 -4.57
CA LEU A 98 12.14 5.90 -4.39
C LEU A 98 11.16 5.09 -5.23
N ALA A 99 10.33 5.74 -6.04
CA ALA A 99 9.33 5.07 -6.87
C ALA A 99 9.95 4.63 -8.21
N TYR A 100 10.74 3.57 -8.15
CA TYR A 100 11.44 3.05 -9.34
C TYR A 100 10.55 2.20 -10.24
N ASP A 101 9.45 1.66 -9.72
CA ASP A 101 8.55 0.78 -10.47
C ASP A 101 7.31 1.55 -10.91
N GLU A 102 7.24 1.86 -12.21
CA GLU A 102 6.12 2.62 -12.78
C GLU A 102 4.82 1.81 -12.86
N GLU A 103 4.92 0.49 -12.75
CA GLU A 103 3.74 -0.39 -12.78
C GLU A 103 3.12 -0.57 -11.39
N ALA A 104 3.88 -0.32 -10.33
CA ALA A 104 3.41 -0.52 -8.97
C ALA A 104 2.39 0.55 -8.57
N ILE A 105 1.45 0.15 -7.71
CA ILE A 105 0.51 1.07 -7.08
C ILE A 105 1.04 1.37 -5.67
N TYR A 106 1.09 2.65 -5.33
CA TYR A 106 1.55 3.13 -4.03
C TYR A 106 0.33 3.56 -3.21
N PHE A 107 0.02 2.79 -2.16
CA PHE A 107 -1.08 3.08 -1.25
C PHE A 107 -0.54 3.85 -0.07
N ILE A 108 -1.12 5.01 0.23
CA ILE A 108 -0.68 5.85 1.33
C ILE A 108 -1.86 6.11 2.27
N LEU A 109 -1.71 5.70 3.52
CA LEU A 109 -2.71 5.92 4.57
C LEU A 109 -2.26 7.05 5.48
N SER A 110 -3.01 8.13 5.50
CA SER A 110 -2.73 9.26 6.40
C SER A 110 -3.50 9.10 7.70
N LEU A 111 -2.79 9.30 8.81
CA LEU A 111 -3.37 9.38 10.15
C LEU A 111 -3.37 10.82 10.68
N GLN A 112 -3.17 11.80 9.78
CA GLN A 112 -3.12 13.21 10.16
C GLN A 112 -4.44 13.71 10.76
N LYS A 113 -5.55 13.22 10.24
CA LYS A 113 -6.89 13.62 10.70
C LYS A 113 -7.48 12.51 11.57
N SER A 114 -8.58 12.83 12.28
CA SER A 114 -9.27 11.87 13.14
C SER A 114 -9.79 10.65 12.39
N VAL A 115 -10.15 10.83 11.10
CA VAL A 115 -10.56 9.73 10.24
C VAL A 115 -9.42 9.42 9.28
N PRO A 116 -8.93 8.16 9.24
CA PRO A 116 -7.85 7.80 8.31
C PRO A 116 -8.27 8.01 6.85
N VAL A 117 -7.31 8.47 6.04
CA VAL A 117 -7.54 8.70 4.60
C VAL A 117 -6.58 7.83 3.81
N LEU A 118 -7.13 6.92 3.00
CA LEU A 118 -6.34 6.05 2.12
C LEU A 118 -6.49 6.51 0.68
N LYS A 119 -5.36 6.71 0.01
CA LYS A 119 -5.34 6.99 -1.43
C LYS A 119 -4.30 6.12 -2.11
N ALA A 120 -4.48 5.90 -3.39
CA ALA A 120 -3.59 5.08 -4.20
C ALA A 120 -3.08 5.89 -5.38
N PHE A 121 -1.81 5.67 -5.72
CA PHE A 121 -1.14 6.46 -6.75
C PHE A 121 -0.29 5.59 -7.67
N ARG A 122 -0.15 6.06 -8.91
CA ARG A 122 0.88 5.59 -9.81
C ARG A 122 1.89 6.72 -9.97
N ILE A 123 3.17 6.39 -9.98
CA ILE A 123 4.24 7.39 -10.08
C ILE A 123 5.14 7.03 -11.25
N LYS A 124 5.20 7.91 -12.25
CA LYS A 124 6.05 7.71 -13.45
C LYS A 124 7.23 8.66 -13.42
N LYS A 125 8.37 8.16 -13.88
CA LYS A 125 9.61 8.95 -13.95
C LYS A 125 10.01 9.55 -12.59
N GLN A 126 9.62 8.88 -11.51
CA GLN A 126 9.89 9.35 -10.14
C GLN A 126 9.39 10.78 -9.89
N GLN A 127 8.39 11.22 -10.64
CA GLN A 127 7.93 12.60 -10.63
C GLN A 127 6.43 12.76 -10.89
N ASP A 128 5.88 12.08 -11.90
CA ASP A 128 4.51 12.29 -12.35
C ASP A 128 3.55 11.40 -11.59
N VAL A 129 2.74 12.01 -10.73
CA VAL A 129 1.82 11.32 -9.84
C VAL A 129 0.40 11.34 -10.41
N SER A 130 -0.22 10.17 -10.48
CA SER A 130 -1.64 10.01 -10.85
C SER A 130 -2.36 9.29 -9.72
N GLU A 131 -3.47 9.84 -9.26
CA GLU A 131 -4.29 9.17 -8.26
C GLU A 131 -5.20 8.15 -8.95
N ILE A 132 -5.35 6.97 -8.34
CA ILE A 132 -6.19 5.90 -8.85
C ILE A 132 -7.34 5.70 -7.87
N LYS A 133 -8.56 5.66 -8.40
CA LYS A 133 -9.76 5.52 -7.57
C LYS A 133 -9.81 4.18 -6.86
N ILE A 134 -10.11 4.21 -5.56
CA ILE A 134 -10.36 3.02 -4.75
C ILE A 134 -11.86 2.87 -4.54
N ARG A 135 -12.37 1.68 -4.85
CA ARG A 135 -13.76 1.31 -4.55
C ARG A 135 -13.72 0.28 -3.43
N PHE A 136 -14.32 0.62 -2.32
CA PHE A 136 -14.43 -0.30 -1.20
C PHE A 136 -15.55 -1.29 -1.45
N ILE A 137 -15.30 -2.58 -1.24
CA ILE A 137 -16.28 -3.62 -1.41
C ILE A 137 -16.52 -4.35 -0.09
N LYS A 138 -17.74 -4.86 0.08
CA LYS A 138 -18.09 -5.62 1.26
C LYS A 138 -17.39 -6.98 1.23
N ASN A 139 -17.09 -7.50 2.40
CA ASN A 139 -16.51 -8.84 2.52
C ASN A 139 -17.47 -9.87 1.91
N GLY A 140 -16.93 -10.72 1.05
CA GLY A 140 -17.72 -11.77 0.38
C GLY A 140 -18.30 -11.38 -0.97
N GLU A 141 -18.06 -10.17 -1.47
CA GLU A 141 -18.52 -9.73 -2.80
C GLU A 141 -17.46 -9.96 -3.89
N GLU A 142 -16.42 -10.64 -3.55
CA GLU A 142 -15.26 -10.87 -4.45
C GLU A 142 -15.51 -11.94 -5.52
#